data_b22c60ea9fb289d0a86131d89b0d86ba
#
_entry.id   b22c60ea9fb289d0a86131d89b0d86ba
#
_cell.length_a   1.000
_cell.length_b   1.000
_cell.length_c   1.000
_cell.angle_alpha   90.00
_cell.angle_beta   90.00
_cell.angle_gamma   90.00
#
_symmetry.space_group_name_H-M   'P 1'
#
loop_
_entity.id
_entity.type
_entity.pdbx_description
1 polymer ?
#
loop_
_entity_poly.entity_id
_entity_poly.type
_entity_poly.pdbx_seq_one_letter_code
_entity_poly.pdbx_strand_id
1 'polypeptide(L)'
;MKTTGWRSLILYIIGAGFLVGIIFFICSYFIQGGSWAIRPSNAHITNNGQLTYSGEITDRDSNLLSYSKDGVQQYNDNALIRKATLHVVGDPNGYISTGAQYAFRTQLSGFNPITGVVSPFGSSVTGSNIKLTISSDVSAAALQALNGKKGAVAVYNYKTGEVLCMVSSPTFDPLNIPSDIETNSAYEGVYLNNALSSTYTPGSIFKVITAAAAIENIPDLDSRTFHCSGSTIINGEKITCDSVHGDISFQNGLAQSCNVVFAELAVELGKDTMTKYADQLGCNTNFYLDG
;
A
#
# COMPACT_ATOMS: atom_id res chain seq x y z
N MET A 1 61.84 18.73 15.06
CA MET A 1 61.32 17.40 14.67
C MET A 1 59.93 17.06 15.21
N LYS A 2 59.53 17.36 16.45
CA LYS A 2 58.17 17.03 16.99
C LYS A 2 57.03 17.77 16.31
N THR A 3 57.20 19.03 15.91
CA THR A 3 56.19 19.88 15.19
C THR A 3 55.90 19.39 13.79
N THR A 4 56.89 18.82 13.08
CA THR A 4 56.72 18.28 11.74
C THR A 4 55.91 17.00 11.73
N GLY A 5 56.19 16.11 12.72
CA GLY A 5 55.40 14.87 12.87
C GLY A 5 53.93 15.09 13.20
N TRP A 6 53.61 16.09 14.02
CA TRP A 6 52.20 16.46 14.29
C TRP A 6 51.49 17.02 13.08
N ARG A 7 52.17 17.85 12.29
CA ARG A 7 51.58 18.39 11.02
C ARG A 7 51.32 17.28 10.01
N SER A 8 52.27 16.34 9.88
CA SER A 8 52.07 15.17 9.02
C SER A 8 50.90 14.28 9.50
N LEU A 9 50.74 14.06 10.79
CA LEU A 9 49.62 13.30 11.35
C LEU A 9 48.27 13.94 11.04
N ILE A 10 48.17 15.29 11.18
CA ILE A 10 46.94 16.03 10.84
C ILE A 10 46.61 15.86 9.38
N LEU A 11 47.60 15.96 8.46
CA LEU A 11 47.39 15.79 7.02
C LEU A 11 46.91 14.36 6.70
N TYR A 12 47.44 13.32 7.36
CA TYR A 12 46.97 11.96 7.19
C TYR A 12 45.52 11.76 7.68
N ILE A 13 45.15 12.37 8.81
CA ILE A 13 43.78 12.34 9.32
C ILE A 13 42.81 13.03 8.33
N ILE A 14 43.19 14.20 7.81
CA ILE A 14 42.39 14.92 6.80
C ILE A 14 42.26 14.07 5.52
N GLY A 15 43.38 13.49 5.04
CA GLY A 15 43.39 12.64 3.85
C GLY A 15 42.54 11.39 4.04
N ALA A 16 42.62 10.75 5.20
CA ALA A 16 41.76 9.60 5.53
C ALA A 16 40.27 9.98 5.59
N GLY A 17 39.96 11.13 6.22
CA GLY A 17 38.58 11.67 6.24
C GLY A 17 38.03 11.96 4.86
N PHE A 18 38.86 12.52 3.98
CA PHE A 18 38.49 12.78 2.56
C PHE A 18 38.24 11.47 1.81
N LEU A 19 39.08 10.46 1.98
CA LEU A 19 38.91 9.13 1.38
C LEU A 19 37.61 8.47 1.83
N VAL A 20 37.30 8.49 3.12
CA VAL A 20 36.05 7.99 3.67
C VAL A 20 34.85 8.74 3.07
N GLY A 21 34.94 10.07 2.94
CA GLY A 21 33.92 10.90 2.31
C GLY A 21 33.68 10.53 0.83
N ILE A 22 34.72 10.27 0.07
CA ILE A 22 34.62 9.81 -1.34
C ILE A 22 33.94 8.43 -1.39
N ILE A 23 34.36 7.50 -0.57
CA ILE A 23 33.75 6.15 -0.53
C ILE A 23 32.27 6.25 -0.17
N PHE A 24 31.92 7.04 0.84
CA PHE A 24 30.54 7.29 1.22
C PHE A 24 29.73 7.89 0.06
N PHE A 25 30.28 8.88 -0.63
CA PHE A 25 29.61 9.50 -1.78
C PHE A 25 29.38 8.51 -2.92
N ILE A 26 30.39 7.70 -3.25
CA ILE A 26 30.29 6.67 -4.29
C ILE A 26 29.20 5.66 -3.91
N CYS A 27 29.21 5.14 -2.68
CA CYS A 27 28.18 4.23 -2.20
C CYS A 27 26.78 4.87 -2.26
N SER A 28 26.64 6.11 -1.80
CA SER A 28 25.38 6.85 -1.86
C SER A 28 24.92 7.08 -3.30
N TYR A 29 25.83 7.34 -4.23
CA TYR A 29 25.50 7.50 -5.66
C TYR A 29 24.93 6.20 -6.25
N PHE A 30 25.53 5.06 -5.99
CA PHE A 30 25.02 3.79 -6.49
C PHE A 30 23.66 3.38 -5.87
N ILE A 31 23.46 3.73 -4.59
CA ILE A 31 22.20 3.40 -3.88
C ILE A 31 21.09 4.40 -4.20
N GLN A 32 21.40 5.69 -4.24
CA GLN A 32 20.40 6.77 -4.30
C GLN A 32 20.42 7.57 -5.61
N GLY A 33 21.40 7.35 -6.49
CA GLY A 33 21.58 8.16 -7.71
C GLY A 33 20.34 8.19 -8.60
N GLY A 34 19.61 7.06 -8.71
CA GLY A 34 18.34 6.99 -9.41
C GLY A 34 17.31 7.97 -8.83
N SER A 35 17.16 8.01 -7.52
CA SER A 35 16.22 8.92 -6.86
C SER A 35 16.63 10.39 -6.96
N TRP A 36 17.93 10.68 -7.08
CA TRP A 36 18.42 12.03 -7.31
C TRP A 36 18.16 12.50 -8.74
N ALA A 37 18.36 11.60 -9.72
CA ALA A 37 18.17 11.91 -11.13
C ALA A 37 16.73 12.28 -11.48
N ILE A 38 15.75 11.62 -10.85
CA ILE A 38 14.32 11.77 -11.14
C ILE A 38 13.61 12.83 -10.26
N ARG A 39 14.35 13.72 -9.60
CA ARG A 39 13.72 14.82 -8.87
C ARG A 39 12.94 15.71 -9.83
N PRO A 40 11.76 16.26 -9.41
CA PRO A 40 10.94 17.13 -10.25
C PRO A 40 11.68 18.35 -10.82
N SER A 41 12.74 18.80 -10.13
CA SER A 41 13.60 19.90 -10.56
C SER A 41 14.53 19.57 -11.73
N ASN A 42 14.67 18.29 -12.10
CA ASN A 42 15.51 17.89 -13.23
C ASN A 42 14.71 17.98 -14.55
N ALA A 43 14.68 19.19 -15.13
CA ALA A 43 13.94 19.48 -16.36
C ALA A 43 14.41 18.71 -17.60
N HIS A 44 15.54 17.99 -17.53
CA HIS A 44 16.03 17.19 -18.65
C HIS A 44 15.27 15.86 -18.80
N ILE A 45 14.69 15.36 -17.72
CA ILE A 45 13.98 14.06 -17.69
C ILE A 45 12.55 14.17 -17.17
N THR A 46 12.20 15.32 -16.61
CA THR A 46 10.85 15.56 -16.09
C THR A 46 10.26 16.83 -16.71
N ASN A 47 8.97 16.75 -17.05
CA ASN A 47 8.16 17.89 -17.42
C ASN A 47 7.01 17.97 -16.42
N ASN A 48 6.91 19.08 -15.67
CA ASN A 48 5.93 19.24 -14.59
C ASN A 48 5.90 18.07 -13.57
N GLY A 49 7.09 17.51 -13.27
CA GLY A 49 7.21 16.39 -12.34
C GLY A 49 6.98 15.00 -12.94
N GLN A 50 6.59 14.91 -14.20
CA GLN A 50 6.42 13.64 -14.94
C GLN A 50 7.66 13.28 -15.73
N LEU A 51 7.96 11.99 -15.85
CA LEU A 51 9.04 11.51 -16.71
C LEU A 51 8.68 11.77 -18.19
N THR A 52 9.54 12.51 -18.88
CA THR A 52 9.38 12.85 -20.30
C THR A 52 9.44 11.60 -21.19
N TYR A 53 10.28 10.63 -20.79
CA TYR A 53 10.40 9.32 -21.42
C TYR A 53 10.39 8.27 -20.31
N SER A 54 9.34 7.45 -20.25
CA SER A 54 9.23 6.38 -19.28
C SER A 54 9.03 5.04 -19.96
N GLY A 55 9.45 3.97 -19.29
CA GLY A 55 9.01 2.63 -19.62
C GLY A 55 7.48 2.49 -19.49
N GLU A 56 6.96 1.44 -20.06
CA GLU A 56 5.54 1.10 -20.01
C GLU A 56 5.18 0.39 -18.72
N ILE A 57 3.99 0.66 -18.20
CA ILE A 57 3.37 -0.10 -17.12
C ILE A 57 2.22 -0.90 -17.72
N THR A 58 2.27 -2.23 -17.60
CA THR A 58 1.25 -3.14 -18.08
C THR A 58 0.63 -3.95 -16.93
N ASP A 59 -0.57 -4.46 -17.13
CA ASP A 59 -1.18 -5.45 -16.26
C ASP A 59 -0.64 -6.87 -16.52
N ARG A 60 -1.16 -7.88 -15.81
CA ARG A 60 -0.78 -9.29 -15.95
C ARG A 60 -1.00 -9.86 -17.34
N ASP A 61 -1.97 -9.33 -18.07
CA ASP A 61 -2.37 -9.78 -19.41
C ASP A 61 -1.72 -8.94 -20.51
N SER A 62 -0.76 -8.06 -20.12
CA SER A 62 -0.03 -7.13 -20.98
C SER A 62 -0.90 -6.01 -21.57
N ASN A 63 -2.05 -5.72 -20.96
CA ASN A 63 -2.82 -4.52 -21.26
C ASN A 63 -2.05 -3.29 -20.79
N LEU A 64 -1.89 -2.30 -21.65
CA LEU A 64 -1.17 -1.07 -21.38
C LEU A 64 -1.95 -0.22 -20.37
N LEU A 65 -1.34 0.11 -19.24
CA LEU A 65 -1.95 0.94 -18.20
C LEU A 65 -1.43 2.37 -18.23
N SER A 66 -0.12 2.54 -18.44
CA SER A 66 0.52 3.84 -18.51
C SER A 66 1.81 3.77 -19.33
N TYR A 67 2.10 4.83 -20.10
CA TYR A 67 3.27 4.93 -20.97
C TYR A 67 3.59 6.39 -21.28
N SER A 68 4.76 6.66 -21.83
CA SER A 68 5.14 7.99 -22.30
C SER A 68 5.11 8.04 -23.82
N LYS A 69 4.47 9.06 -24.39
CA LYS A 69 4.44 9.32 -25.83
C LYS A 69 4.69 10.81 -26.08
N ASP A 70 5.67 11.10 -26.93
CA ASP A 70 6.03 12.48 -27.31
C ASP A 70 6.32 13.39 -26.09
N GLY A 71 6.93 12.82 -25.05
CA GLY A 71 7.25 13.55 -23.82
C GLY A 71 6.06 13.82 -22.90
N VAL A 72 4.91 13.17 -23.14
CA VAL A 72 3.70 13.31 -22.33
C VAL A 72 3.27 11.96 -21.81
N GLN A 73 2.95 11.92 -20.50
CA GLN A 73 2.42 10.72 -19.85
C GLN A 73 1.03 10.41 -20.40
N GLN A 74 0.85 9.18 -20.84
CA GLN A 74 -0.41 8.63 -21.35
C GLN A 74 -0.88 7.50 -20.43
N TYR A 75 -2.18 7.23 -20.47
CA TYR A 75 -2.83 6.16 -19.72
C TYR A 75 -3.69 5.31 -20.65
N ASN A 76 -4.21 4.18 -20.14
CA ASN A 76 -5.10 3.29 -20.89
C ASN A 76 -6.24 4.07 -21.58
N ASP A 77 -6.66 3.64 -22.77
CA ASP A 77 -7.71 4.32 -23.53
C ASP A 77 -9.09 4.24 -22.85
N ASN A 78 -9.35 3.19 -22.05
CA ASN A 78 -10.61 3.00 -21.35
C ASN A 78 -10.63 3.79 -20.03
N ALA A 79 -11.54 4.77 -19.92
CA ALA A 79 -11.71 5.60 -18.73
C ALA A 79 -12.03 4.82 -17.45
N LEU A 80 -12.77 3.71 -17.56
CA LEU A 80 -13.08 2.87 -16.40
C LEU A 80 -11.83 2.17 -15.87
N ILE A 81 -10.98 1.64 -16.76
CA ILE A 81 -9.71 1.03 -16.40
C ILE A 81 -8.79 2.08 -15.77
N ARG A 82 -8.67 3.28 -16.37
CA ARG A 82 -7.88 4.37 -15.80
C ARG A 82 -8.28 4.70 -14.36
N LYS A 83 -9.59 4.84 -14.10
CA LYS A 83 -10.12 5.10 -12.75
C LYS A 83 -9.88 3.93 -11.81
N ALA A 84 -10.07 2.71 -12.25
CA ALA A 84 -9.94 1.50 -11.44
C ALA A 84 -8.49 1.22 -11.04
N THR A 85 -7.54 1.55 -11.90
CA THR A 85 -6.11 1.29 -11.69
C THR A 85 -5.32 2.50 -11.20
N LEU A 86 -5.97 3.66 -11.00
CA LEU A 86 -5.33 4.92 -10.66
C LEU A 86 -4.38 4.81 -9.47
N HIS A 87 -4.84 4.22 -8.36
CA HIS A 87 -4.05 4.14 -7.12
C HIS A 87 -2.90 3.11 -7.18
N VAL A 88 -2.97 2.18 -8.13
CA VAL A 88 -1.90 1.20 -8.36
C VAL A 88 -0.89 1.73 -9.38
N VAL A 89 -1.35 2.43 -10.41
CA VAL A 89 -0.49 3.01 -11.45
C VAL A 89 0.17 4.30 -10.97
N GLY A 90 -0.63 5.24 -10.45
CA GLY A 90 -0.22 6.59 -10.07
C GLY A 90 -0.99 7.65 -10.86
N ASP A 91 -0.89 8.89 -10.42
CA ASP A 91 -1.53 10.06 -11.01
C ASP A 91 -0.52 10.95 -11.75
N PRO A 92 -0.98 11.81 -12.67
CA PRO A 92 -0.10 12.67 -13.46
C PRO A 92 0.74 13.66 -12.62
N ASN A 93 0.28 14.04 -11.44
CA ASN A 93 0.94 15.02 -10.58
C ASN A 93 1.85 14.36 -9.53
N GLY A 94 1.81 13.01 -9.40
CA GLY A 94 2.62 12.27 -8.44
C GLY A 94 2.14 12.40 -6.98
N TYR A 95 0.87 12.75 -6.75
CA TYR A 95 0.28 12.82 -5.40
C TYR A 95 0.05 11.42 -4.81
N ILE A 96 -0.17 10.41 -5.66
CA ILE A 96 -0.35 9.02 -5.25
C ILE A 96 1.03 8.36 -5.12
N SER A 97 1.65 8.48 -3.95
CA SER A 97 3.01 7.98 -3.69
C SER A 97 3.10 6.45 -3.56
N THR A 98 1.98 5.76 -3.48
CA THR A 98 1.90 4.28 -3.43
C THR A 98 1.77 3.64 -4.81
N GLY A 99 1.67 4.44 -5.87
CA GLY A 99 1.51 3.95 -7.24
C GLY A 99 2.83 3.47 -7.85
N ALA A 100 2.73 2.59 -8.85
CA ALA A 100 3.87 2.01 -9.56
C ALA A 100 4.77 3.06 -10.23
N GLN A 101 4.20 4.16 -10.72
CA GLN A 101 4.97 5.28 -11.28
C GLN A 101 5.94 5.87 -10.25
N TYR A 102 5.54 5.90 -8.98
CA TYR A 102 6.40 6.38 -7.91
C TYR A 102 7.37 5.29 -7.41
N ALA A 103 6.88 4.08 -7.16
CA ALA A 103 7.67 2.97 -6.64
C ALA A 103 8.80 2.56 -7.59
N PHE A 104 8.50 2.47 -8.89
CA PHE A 104 9.44 2.04 -9.93
C PHE A 104 10.03 3.17 -10.76
N ARG A 105 9.96 4.41 -10.27
CA ARG A 105 10.39 5.60 -11.03
C ARG A 105 11.83 5.50 -11.53
N THR A 106 12.73 4.86 -10.79
CA THR A 106 14.12 4.67 -11.20
C THR A 106 14.24 3.76 -12.41
N GLN A 107 13.51 2.64 -12.41
CA GLN A 107 13.45 1.68 -13.52
C GLN A 107 12.76 2.31 -14.72
N LEU A 108 11.63 2.97 -14.49
CA LEU A 108 10.85 3.64 -15.53
C LEU A 108 11.62 4.79 -16.20
N SER A 109 12.52 5.46 -15.48
CA SER A 109 13.36 6.55 -16.04
C SER A 109 14.53 6.05 -16.89
N GLY A 110 14.85 4.76 -16.84
CA GLY A 110 16.03 4.21 -17.50
C GLY A 110 17.35 4.67 -16.87
N PHE A 111 17.33 5.12 -15.61
CA PHE A 111 18.56 5.52 -14.93
C PHE A 111 19.58 4.40 -14.89
N ASN A 112 20.77 4.68 -15.39
CA ASN A 112 21.92 3.79 -15.29
C ASN A 112 23.02 4.48 -14.46
N PRO A 113 23.57 3.85 -13.41
CA PRO A 113 24.57 4.48 -12.56
C PRO A 113 25.89 4.82 -13.26
N ILE A 114 26.14 4.29 -14.46
CA ILE A 114 27.36 4.58 -15.25
C ILE A 114 27.11 5.69 -16.28
N THR A 115 25.96 5.62 -16.99
CA THR A 115 25.66 6.54 -18.10
C THR A 115 24.66 7.63 -17.73
N GLY A 116 24.05 7.55 -16.55
CA GLY A 116 22.97 8.45 -16.14
C GLY A 116 21.66 8.15 -16.85
N VAL A 117 20.87 9.18 -17.14
CA VAL A 117 19.58 9.12 -17.86
C VAL A 117 19.68 9.56 -19.31
N VAL A 118 20.89 9.91 -19.77
CA VAL A 118 21.14 10.36 -21.15
C VAL A 118 22.09 9.38 -21.81
N SER A 119 21.69 8.84 -22.96
CA SER A 119 22.61 8.03 -23.76
C SER A 119 23.76 8.90 -24.28
N PRO A 120 25.03 8.47 -24.08
CA PRO A 120 26.17 9.18 -24.64
C PRO A 120 26.15 9.23 -26.18
N PHE A 121 25.29 8.46 -26.83
CA PHE A 121 25.16 8.38 -28.29
C PHE A 121 23.93 9.10 -28.86
N GLY A 122 23.25 9.96 -28.05
CA GLY A 122 22.13 10.80 -28.51
C GLY A 122 20.81 10.05 -28.75
N SER A 123 20.72 8.76 -28.44
CA SER A 123 19.45 8.04 -28.44
C SER A 123 18.71 8.30 -27.13
N SER A 124 17.39 8.53 -27.20
CA SER A 124 16.55 8.59 -26.00
C SER A 124 16.68 7.26 -25.21
N VAL A 125 17.02 7.37 -23.94
CA VAL A 125 17.02 6.21 -23.05
C VAL A 125 15.55 5.92 -22.74
N THR A 126 15.02 4.83 -23.28
CA THR A 126 13.72 4.30 -22.87
C THR A 126 13.90 3.58 -21.54
N GLY A 127 13.04 3.88 -20.56
CA GLY A 127 13.05 3.18 -19.28
C GLY A 127 12.68 1.69 -19.43
N SER A 128 12.88 0.95 -18.36
CA SER A 128 12.45 -0.44 -18.28
C SER A 128 10.93 -0.53 -18.16
N ASN A 129 10.33 -1.49 -18.85
CA ASN A 129 8.90 -1.77 -18.71
C ASN A 129 8.61 -2.52 -17.41
N ILE A 130 7.49 -2.19 -16.79
CA ILE A 130 7.01 -2.80 -15.55
C ILE A 130 5.73 -3.57 -15.84
N LYS A 131 5.72 -4.85 -15.48
CA LYS A 131 4.53 -5.69 -15.55
C LYS A 131 3.99 -5.94 -14.16
N LEU A 132 2.77 -5.46 -13.90
CA LEU A 132 2.06 -5.65 -12.64
C LEU A 132 1.29 -6.97 -12.62
N THR A 133 1.04 -7.50 -11.45
CA THR A 133 0.24 -8.72 -11.26
C THR A 133 -1.27 -8.48 -11.31
N ILE A 134 -1.71 -7.23 -11.26
CA ILE A 134 -3.14 -6.89 -11.31
C ILE A 134 -3.77 -7.23 -12.67
N SER A 135 -5.07 -7.52 -12.66
CA SER A 135 -5.93 -7.59 -13.84
C SER A 135 -6.74 -6.30 -13.95
N SER A 136 -6.63 -5.62 -15.07
CA SER A 136 -7.40 -4.40 -15.35
C SER A 136 -8.91 -4.67 -15.42
N ASP A 137 -9.32 -5.83 -15.94
CA ASP A 137 -10.73 -6.24 -16.02
C ASP A 137 -11.33 -6.50 -14.63
N VAL A 138 -10.62 -7.23 -13.77
CA VAL A 138 -11.05 -7.47 -12.38
C VAL A 138 -11.12 -6.15 -11.62
N SER A 139 -10.14 -5.25 -11.83
CA SER A 139 -10.13 -3.93 -11.21
C SER A 139 -11.32 -3.07 -11.67
N ALA A 140 -11.64 -3.10 -12.96
CA ALA A 140 -12.80 -2.40 -13.51
C ALA A 140 -14.12 -2.92 -12.91
N ALA A 141 -14.29 -4.25 -12.81
CA ALA A 141 -15.47 -4.87 -12.19
C ALA A 141 -15.57 -4.50 -10.70
N ALA A 142 -14.45 -4.50 -9.97
CA ALA A 142 -14.41 -4.12 -8.56
C ALA A 142 -14.82 -2.64 -8.35
N LEU A 143 -14.35 -1.72 -9.20
CA LEU A 143 -14.75 -0.31 -9.13
C LEU A 143 -16.25 -0.13 -9.41
N GLN A 144 -16.80 -0.85 -10.40
CA GLN A 144 -18.24 -0.85 -10.66
C GLN A 144 -19.05 -1.38 -9.47
N ALA A 145 -18.56 -2.45 -8.81
CA ALA A 145 -19.22 -3.04 -7.63
C ALA A 145 -19.22 -2.09 -6.43
N LEU A 146 -18.19 -1.25 -6.26
CA LEU A 146 -18.17 -0.20 -5.24
C LEU A 146 -19.28 0.84 -5.48
N ASN A 147 -19.69 1.05 -6.72
CA ASN A 147 -20.82 1.90 -7.09
C ASN A 147 -20.81 3.28 -6.37
N GLY A 148 -19.66 3.95 -6.37
CA GLY A 148 -19.48 5.27 -5.74
C GLY A 148 -19.34 5.26 -4.22
N LYS A 149 -19.39 4.11 -3.57
CA LYS A 149 -19.09 4.01 -2.12
C LYS A 149 -17.61 4.27 -1.87
N LYS A 150 -17.29 4.98 -0.78
CA LYS A 150 -15.91 5.12 -0.29
C LYS A 150 -15.43 3.79 0.28
N GLY A 151 -14.19 3.41 -0.05
CA GLY A 151 -13.58 2.18 0.45
C GLY A 151 -12.56 1.59 -0.52
N ALA A 152 -12.23 0.33 -0.31
CA ALA A 152 -11.28 -0.39 -1.16
C ALA A 152 -11.73 -1.84 -1.43
N VAL A 153 -11.25 -2.36 -2.58
CA VAL A 153 -11.35 -3.80 -2.90
C VAL A 153 -9.95 -4.29 -3.20
N ALA A 154 -9.50 -5.29 -2.44
CA ALA A 154 -8.25 -5.99 -2.70
C ALA A 154 -8.53 -7.48 -2.93
N VAL A 155 -7.98 -8.02 -4.01
CA VAL A 155 -8.06 -9.45 -4.35
C VAL A 155 -6.64 -9.95 -4.56
N TYR A 156 -6.26 -11.00 -3.87
CA TYR A 156 -4.95 -11.61 -4.02
C TYR A 156 -5.04 -13.12 -4.12
N ASN A 157 -4.06 -13.72 -4.77
CA ASN A 157 -3.92 -15.16 -4.83
C ASN A 157 -3.24 -15.65 -3.55
N TYR A 158 -3.98 -16.31 -2.68
CA TYR A 158 -3.46 -16.77 -1.38
C TYR A 158 -2.33 -17.80 -1.48
N LYS A 159 -2.15 -18.44 -2.64
CA LYS A 159 -1.08 -19.42 -2.87
C LYS A 159 0.21 -18.77 -3.36
N THR A 160 0.12 -17.74 -4.20
CA THR A 160 1.28 -17.08 -4.83
C THR A 160 1.63 -15.75 -4.19
N GLY A 161 0.69 -15.13 -3.46
CA GLY A 161 0.82 -13.77 -2.94
C GLY A 161 0.54 -12.66 -3.97
N GLU A 162 0.34 -13.01 -5.26
CA GLU A 162 0.08 -12.02 -6.30
C GLU A 162 -1.18 -11.22 -6.02
N VAL A 163 -1.07 -9.90 -6.08
CA VAL A 163 -2.23 -8.99 -6.01
C VAL A 163 -2.89 -8.92 -7.38
N LEU A 164 -4.12 -9.40 -7.48
CA LEU A 164 -4.89 -9.45 -8.73
C LEU A 164 -5.75 -8.20 -8.95
N CYS A 165 -6.11 -7.52 -7.85
CA CYS A 165 -6.92 -6.32 -7.86
C CYS A 165 -6.62 -5.50 -6.61
N MET A 166 -6.45 -4.19 -6.77
CA MET A 166 -6.35 -3.24 -5.67
C MET A 166 -6.99 -1.93 -6.12
N VAL A 167 -8.27 -1.79 -5.83
CA VAL A 167 -9.08 -0.61 -6.20
C VAL A 167 -9.37 0.21 -4.97
N SER A 168 -9.23 1.52 -5.09
CA SER A 168 -9.57 2.48 -4.05
C SER A 168 -10.60 3.48 -4.56
N SER A 169 -11.52 3.89 -3.69
CA SER A 169 -12.56 4.89 -3.97
C SER A 169 -12.64 5.87 -2.77
N PRO A 170 -12.73 7.19 -3.02
CA PRO A 170 -12.97 7.86 -4.29
C PRO A 170 -11.78 7.76 -5.26
N THR A 171 -12.08 7.93 -6.55
CA THR A 171 -11.09 7.91 -7.63
C THR A 171 -11.46 8.95 -8.69
N PHE A 172 -10.53 9.25 -9.59
CA PHE A 172 -10.74 10.16 -10.72
C PHE A 172 -10.08 9.64 -11.99
N ASP A 173 -10.43 10.23 -13.12
CA ASP A 173 -9.76 9.94 -14.38
C ASP A 173 -8.49 10.78 -14.52
N PRO A 174 -7.27 10.17 -14.57
CA PRO A 174 -6.02 10.91 -14.68
C PRO A 174 -5.89 11.78 -15.93
N LEU A 175 -6.68 11.51 -16.98
CA LEU A 175 -6.74 12.35 -18.18
C LEU A 175 -7.80 13.46 -18.09
N ASN A 176 -8.72 13.40 -17.11
CA ASN A 176 -9.76 14.40 -16.88
C ASN A 176 -9.89 14.68 -15.38
N ILE A 177 -8.88 15.32 -14.82
CA ILE A 177 -8.85 15.67 -13.39
C ILE A 177 -9.95 16.70 -13.11
N PRO A 178 -10.88 16.45 -12.16
CA PRO A 178 -11.91 17.42 -11.81
C PRO A 178 -11.31 18.73 -11.32
N SER A 179 -11.82 19.85 -11.78
CA SER A 179 -11.32 21.18 -11.37
C SER A 179 -11.59 21.50 -9.91
N ASP A 180 -12.55 20.84 -9.29
CA ASP A 180 -12.97 20.96 -7.90
C ASP A 180 -12.42 19.86 -6.98
N ILE A 181 -11.45 19.07 -7.44
CA ILE A 181 -10.92 17.90 -6.73
C ILE A 181 -10.41 18.24 -5.31
N GLU A 182 -9.87 19.44 -5.11
CA GLU A 182 -9.34 19.91 -3.83
C GLU A 182 -10.42 20.42 -2.86
N THR A 183 -11.58 20.80 -3.37
CA THR A 183 -12.62 21.47 -2.58
C THR A 183 -13.91 20.68 -2.41
N ASN A 184 -14.12 19.69 -3.26
CA ASN A 184 -15.31 18.85 -3.26
C ASN A 184 -15.14 17.65 -2.32
N SER A 185 -15.98 17.58 -1.28
CA SER A 185 -15.96 16.50 -0.29
C SER A 185 -16.16 15.09 -0.87
N ALA A 186 -16.68 14.97 -2.10
CA ALA A 186 -16.76 13.70 -2.79
C ALA A 186 -15.38 13.09 -3.10
N TYR A 187 -14.35 13.96 -3.22
CA TYR A 187 -12.97 13.55 -3.49
C TYR A 187 -12.08 13.56 -2.24
N GLU A 188 -12.65 13.71 -1.05
CA GLU A 188 -11.88 13.67 0.20
C GLU A 188 -11.13 12.33 0.32
N GLY A 189 -9.79 12.40 0.45
CA GLY A 189 -8.90 11.24 0.49
C GLY A 189 -8.63 10.59 -0.87
N VAL A 190 -8.96 11.24 -2.00
CA VAL A 190 -8.86 10.69 -3.35
C VAL A 190 -7.45 10.28 -3.78
N TYR A 191 -6.42 10.84 -3.16
CA TYR A 191 -5.02 10.46 -3.41
C TYR A 191 -4.51 9.32 -2.52
N LEU A 192 -5.34 8.87 -1.55
CA LEU A 192 -4.99 7.75 -0.69
C LEU A 192 -5.36 6.41 -1.35
N ASN A 193 -4.42 5.50 -1.37
CA ASN A 193 -4.75 4.11 -1.62
C ASN A 193 -5.37 3.52 -0.35
N ASN A 194 -6.68 3.47 -0.30
CA ASN A 194 -7.43 3.03 0.88
C ASN A 194 -7.16 1.57 1.26
N ALA A 195 -6.68 0.74 0.35
CA ALA A 195 -6.29 -0.63 0.65
C ALA A 195 -4.96 -0.71 1.43
N LEU A 196 -4.06 0.28 1.26
CA LEU A 196 -2.72 0.30 1.86
C LEU A 196 -2.57 1.29 3.01
N SER A 197 -3.23 2.44 2.91
CA SER A 197 -2.95 3.59 3.78
C SER A 197 -4.10 3.95 4.71
N SER A 198 -5.28 3.37 4.55
CA SER A 198 -6.43 3.65 5.42
C SER A 198 -6.56 2.62 6.53
N THR A 199 -7.00 3.10 7.68
CA THR A 199 -7.35 2.27 8.83
C THR A 199 -8.86 2.21 8.99
N TYR A 200 -9.37 1.01 9.26
CA TYR A 200 -10.80 0.77 9.44
C TYR A 200 -11.04 0.10 10.78
N THR A 201 -12.12 0.50 11.46
CA THR A 201 -12.59 -0.26 12.62
C THR A 201 -13.06 -1.63 12.15
N PRO A 202 -12.46 -2.75 12.61
CA PRO A 202 -12.77 -4.08 12.08
C PRO A 202 -14.20 -4.53 12.36
N GLY A 203 -14.83 -4.04 13.44
CA GLY A 203 -16.16 -4.47 13.83
C GLY A 203 -16.24 -5.98 13.99
N SER A 204 -17.33 -6.56 13.49
CA SER A 204 -17.61 -8.01 13.65
C SER A 204 -16.63 -8.94 12.94
N ILE A 205 -15.81 -8.47 12.00
CA ILE A 205 -14.77 -9.35 11.42
C ILE A 205 -13.70 -9.72 12.45
N PHE A 206 -13.50 -8.91 13.51
CA PHE A 206 -12.60 -9.24 14.61
C PHE A 206 -13.03 -10.46 15.40
N LYS A 207 -14.32 -10.85 15.33
CA LYS A 207 -14.84 -12.08 15.96
C LYS A 207 -14.17 -13.36 15.43
N VAL A 208 -13.61 -13.32 14.22
CA VAL A 208 -12.83 -14.45 13.67
C VAL A 208 -11.58 -14.70 14.54
N ILE A 209 -10.91 -13.63 14.99
CA ILE A 209 -9.75 -13.73 15.88
C ILE A 209 -10.17 -14.30 17.24
N THR A 210 -11.25 -13.76 17.81
CA THR A 210 -11.80 -14.25 19.08
C THR A 210 -12.24 -15.72 18.96
N ALA A 211 -12.85 -16.10 17.83
CA ALA A 211 -13.26 -17.46 17.55
C ALA A 211 -12.07 -18.43 17.50
N ALA A 212 -11.00 -18.06 16.75
CA ALA A 212 -9.79 -18.87 16.69
C ALA A 212 -9.16 -19.07 18.08
N ALA A 213 -9.06 -17.99 18.86
CA ALA A 213 -8.57 -18.06 20.22
C ALA A 213 -9.46 -18.94 21.12
N ALA A 214 -10.79 -18.83 21.01
CA ALA A 214 -11.71 -19.61 21.82
C ALA A 214 -11.65 -21.12 21.49
N ILE A 215 -11.61 -21.47 20.20
CA ILE A 215 -11.55 -22.87 19.74
C ILE A 215 -10.29 -23.58 20.29
N GLU A 216 -9.16 -22.88 20.33
CA GLU A 216 -7.90 -23.50 20.77
C GLU A 216 -7.67 -23.47 22.29
N ASN A 217 -8.38 -22.61 23.03
CA ASN A 217 -8.09 -22.40 24.48
C ASN A 217 -9.28 -22.73 25.39
N ILE A 218 -10.49 -22.99 24.87
CA ILE A 218 -11.67 -23.33 25.69
C ILE A 218 -12.17 -24.74 25.32
N PRO A 219 -11.79 -25.76 26.11
CA PRO A 219 -12.04 -27.19 25.75
C PRO A 219 -13.52 -27.59 25.63
N ASP A 220 -14.39 -26.94 26.39
CA ASP A 220 -15.83 -27.22 26.43
C ASP A 220 -16.68 -26.29 25.55
N LEU A 221 -16.05 -25.49 24.70
CA LEU A 221 -16.70 -24.43 23.88
C LEU A 221 -17.90 -24.96 23.06
N ASP A 222 -17.74 -26.12 22.44
CA ASP A 222 -18.77 -26.71 21.57
C ASP A 222 -20.03 -27.16 22.32
N SER A 223 -19.90 -27.44 23.62
CA SER A 223 -21.03 -27.88 24.48
C SER A 223 -21.66 -26.70 25.23
N ARG A 224 -21.08 -25.51 25.19
CA ARG A 224 -21.59 -24.36 25.92
C ARG A 224 -22.83 -23.76 25.29
N THR A 225 -23.71 -23.30 26.15
CA THR A 225 -24.84 -22.44 25.81
C THR A 225 -24.63 -21.07 26.43
N PHE A 226 -24.71 -20.02 25.60
CA PHE A 226 -24.64 -18.62 26.01
C PHE A 226 -26.05 -18.03 26.02
N HIS A 227 -26.29 -17.05 26.88
CA HIS A 227 -27.57 -16.36 26.94
C HIS A 227 -27.45 -14.92 26.49
N CYS A 228 -28.14 -14.57 25.39
CA CYS A 228 -28.13 -13.19 24.84
C CYS A 228 -29.54 -12.59 24.96
N SER A 229 -29.70 -11.71 25.94
CA SER A 229 -30.93 -10.90 26.12
C SER A 229 -30.96 -9.61 25.29
N GLY A 230 -30.06 -9.49 24.29
CA GLY A 230 -29.88 -8.28 23.46
C GLY A 230 -28.82 -7.32 23.98
N SER A 231 -28.32 -7.52 25.20
CA SER A 231 -27.17 -6.77 25.73
C SER A 231 -26.56 -7.46 26.94
N THR A 232 -25.31 -7.14 27.26
CA THR A 232 -24.62 -7.51 28.52
C THR A 232 -23.83 -6.32 29.05
N ILE A 233 -23.41 -6.39 30.33
CA ILE A 233 -22.53 -5.38 30.93
C ILE A 233 -21.21 -6.05 31.26
N ILE A 234 -20.12 -5.52 30.71
CA ILE A 234 -18.77 -6.00 30.95
C ILE A 234 -17.90 -4.85 31.46
N ASN A 235 -17.33 -5.01 32.66
CA ASN A 235 -16.52 -3.98 33.31
C ASN A 235 -17.19 -2.59 33.40
N GLY A 236 -18.52 -2.57 33.52
CA GLY A 236 -19.30 -1.32 33.60
C GLY A 236 -19.74 -0.77 32.24
N GLU A 237 -19.24 -1.31 31.13
CA GLU A 237 -19.62 -0.91 29.78
C GLU A 237 -20.73 -1.80 29.22
N LYS A 238 -21.73 -1.18 28.59
CA LYS A 238 -22.85 -1.88 27.99
C LYS A 238 -22.52 -2.32 26.56
N ILE A 239 -22.51 -3.62 26.33
CA ILE A 239 -22.37 -4.24 24.99
C ILE A 239 -23.77 -4.58 24.48
N THR A 240 -24.14 -4.11 23.30
CA THR A 240 -25.46 -4.35 22.69
C THR A 240 -25.35 -5.25 21.46
N CYS A 241 -26.33 -6.10 21.25
CA CYS A 241 -26.57 -6.85 20.03
C CYS A 241 -27.63 -6.18 19.16
N ASP A 242 -27.65 -6.52 17.88
CA ASP A 242 -28.67 -6.05 16.93
C ASP A 242 -30.04 -6.69 17.21
N SER A 243 -30.07 -7.84 17.88
CA SER A 243 -31.29 -8.56 18.27
C SER A 243 -31.10 -9.38 19.57
N VAL A 244 -32.19 -9.83 20.15
CA VAL A 244 -32.20 -10.83 21.22
C VAL A 244 -32.03 -12.22 20.59
N HIS A 245 -30.94 -12.93 20.93
CA HIS A 245 -30.66 -14.24 20.38
C HIS A 245 -31.11 -15.38 21.29
N GLY A 246 -31.47 -15.10 22.56
CA GLY A 246 -31.83 -16.11 23.54
C GLY A 246 -30.67 -17.04 23.89
N ASP A 247 -31.00 -18.32 24.13
CA ASP A 247 -30.00 -19.34 24.36
C ASP A 247 -29.39 -19.79 23.03
N ILE A 248 -28.05 -19.62 22.90
CA ILE A 248 -27.35 -19.75 21.63
C ILE A 248 -26.00 -20.47 21.82
N SER A 249 -25.67 -21.38 20.92
CA SER A 249 -24.35 -22.04 20.89
C SER A 249 -23.28 -21.10 20.36
N PHE A 250 -22.00 -21.43 20.55
CA PHE A 250 -20.86 -20.69 19.97
C PHE A 250 -20.99 -20.55 18.44
N GLN A 251 -21.28 -21.67 17.74
CA GLN A 251 -21.36 -21.66 16.26
C GLN A 251 -22.48 -20.74 15.77
N ASN A 252 -23.66 -20.81 16.41
CA ASN A 252 -24.76 -19.91 16.08
C ASN A 252 -24.48 -18.48 16.48
N GLY A 253 -23.76 -18.26 17.59
CA GLY A 253 -23.28 -16.93 18.01
C GLY A 253 -22.37 -16.30 16.98
N LEU A 254 -21.47 -17.07 16.33
CA LEU A 254 -20.65 -16.60 15.22
C LEU A 254 -21.51 -16.33 13.97
N ALA A 255 -22.37 -17.27 13.60
CA ALA A 255 -23.23 -17.15 12.41
C ALA A 255 -24.18 -15.95 12.46
N GLN A 256 -24.72 -15.64 13.65
CA GLN A 256 -25.59 -14.50 13.89
C GLN A 256 -24.86 -13.25 14.38
N SER A 257 -23.53 -13.30 14.43
CA SER A 257 -22.69 -12.17 14.87
C SER A 257 -23.05 -11.63 16.27
N CYS A 258 -23.37 -12.53 17.23
CA CYS A 258 -23.77 -12.14 18.57
C CYS A 258 -22.66 -11.41 19.34
N ASN A 259 -22.88 -10.13 19.68
CA ASN A 259 -21.89 -9.34 20.40
C ASN A 259 -21.70 -9.81 21.83
N VAL A 260 -22.77 -10.29 22.49
CA VAL A 260 -22.72 -10.78 23.87
C VAL A 260 -21.81 -12.00 23.99
N VAL A 261 -22.01 -13.04 23.15
CA VAL A 261 -21.19 -14.26 23.15
C VAL A 261 -19.71 -13.90 22.97
N PHE A 262 -19.39 -13.06 22.00
CA PHE A 262 -18.00 -12.74 21.69
C PHE A 262 -17.35 -11.79 22.69
N ALA A 263 -18.11 -10.96 23.36
CA ALA A 263 -17.61 -10.13 24.44
C ALA A 263 -17.30 -10.98 25.70
N GLU A 264 -18.17 -11.94 26.06
CA GLU A 264 -17.94 -12.89 27.16
C GLU A 264 -16.72 -13.78 26.91
N LEU A 265 -16.59 -14.33 25.69
CA LEU A 265 -15.42 -15.12 25.30
C LEU A 265 -14.11 -14.30 25.34
N ALA A 266 -14.14 -13.06 24.89
CA ALA A 266 -12.95 -12.20 24.92
C ALA A 266 -12.49 -11.90 26.35
N VAL A 267 -13.43 -11.72 27.29
CA VAL A 267 -13.14 -11.54 28.72
C VAL A 267 -12.54 -12.80 29.33
N GLU A 268 -13.12 -13.98 29.04
CA GLU A 268 -12.65 -15.27 29.53
C GLU A 268 -11.21 -15.58 29.01
N LEU A 269 -10.96 -15.33 27.73
CA LEU A 269 -9.66 -15.54 27.11
C LEU A 269 -8.58 -14.58 27.68
N GLY A 270 -8.98 -13.41 28.06
CA GLY A 270 -8.11 -12.37 28.61
C GLY A 270 -7.24 -11.68 27.57
N LYS A 271 -6.64 -10.56 28.01
CA LYS A 271 -5.87 -9.67 27.16
C LYS A 271 -4.72 -10.37 26.43
N ASP A 272 -3.93 -11.16 27.17
CA ASP A 272 -2.70 -11.74 26.63
C ASP A 272 -2.98 -12.75 25.51
N THR A 273 -4.01 -13.61 25.71
CA THR A 273 -4.45 -14.55 24.69
C THR A 273 -4.99 -13.82 23.46
N MET A 274 -5.87 -12.83 23.67
CA MET A 274 -6.42 -12.05 22.56
C MET A 274 -5.34 -11.32 21.77
N THR A 275 -4.35 -10.71 22.43
CA THR A 275 -3.21 -10.06 21.77
C THR A 275 -2.40 -11.06 20.96
N LYS A 276 -2.07 -12.23 21.54
CA LYS A 276 -1.31 -13.28 20.85
C LYS A 276 -1.99 -13.70 19.53
N TYR A 277 -3.31 -13.93 19.53
CA TYR A 277 -4.03 -14.36 18.33
C TYR A 277 -4.19 -13.21 17.32
N ALA A 278 -4.36 -11.96 17.80
CA ALA A 278 -4.35 -10.80 16.92
C ALA A 278 -2.99 -10.65 16.20
N ASP A 279 -1.87 -10.82 16.91
CA ASP A 279 -0.52 -10.78 16.35
C ASP A 279 -0.29 -11.91 15.34
N GLN A 280 -0.68 -13.14 15.66
CA GLN A 280 -0.57 -14.31 14.78
C GLN A 280 -1.36 -14.14 13.48
N LEU A 281 -2.50 -13.46 13.53
CA LEU A 281 -3.34 -13.16 12.37
C LEU A 281 -2.98 -11.82 11.70
N GLY A 282 -1.86 -11.21 12.09
CA GLY A 282 -1.26 -10.07 11.40
C GLY A 282 -1.82 -8.71 11.77
N CYS A 283 -2.65 -8.57 12.82
CA CYS A 283 -3.27 -7.28 13.16
C CYS A 283 -2.28 -6.19 13.58
N ASN A 284 -1.12 -6.58 14.14
CA ASN A 284 -0.07 -5.65 14.59
C ASN A 284 1.21 -5.78 13.74
N THR A 285 1.12 -6.38 12.57
CA THR A 285 2.27 -6.63 11.69
C THR A 285 2.31 -5.58 10.58
N ASN A 286 3.51 -5.08 10.28
CA ASN A 286 3.72 -4.27 9.09
C ASN A 286 3.70 -5.17 7.86
N PHE A 287 2.86 -4.83 6.89
CA PHE A 287 2.85 -5.48 5.59
C PHE A 287 3.67 -4.65 4.60
N TYR A 288 4.45 -5.34 3.79
CA TYR A 288 5.18 -4.75 2.68
C TYR A 288 4.66 -5.38 1.40
N LEU A 289 4.40 -4.56 0.39
CA LEU A 289 4.22 -5.04 -0.98
C LEU A 289 5.58 -4.92 -1.64
N ASP A 290 6.12 -6.06 -2.10
CA ASP A 290 7.28 -6.06 -2.98
C ASP A 290 6.85 -5.53 -4.35
N GLY A 291 7.50 -4.47 -4.75
CA GLY A 291 7.33 -3.83 -6.03
C GLY A 291 8.65 -3.31 -6.51
#